data_1c3d6cc188e81eec693cf23b8cf293bd
#
_entry.id   1c3d6cc188e81eec693cf23b8cf293bd
#
_cell.length_a   1.000
_cell.length_b   1.000
_cell.length_c   1.000
_cell.angle_alpha   90.00
_cell.angle_beta   90.00
_cell.angle_gamma   90.00
#
_symmetry.space_group_name_H-M   'P 1'
#
loop_
_entity.id
_entity.type
_entity.pdbx_description
1 polymer ?
#
loop_
_entity_poly.entity_id
_entity_poly.type
_entity_poly.pdbx_seq_one_letter_code
_entity_poly.pdbx_strand_id
1 'polypeptide(L)'
;MDAAIQYILYFAVLVVLAVPLGRFMAHIMDGEHTFLSPVIAPVERGVYRLLRIDAAEQMGCRRYLASVLVFSGIGLVALVALQALQSFLPGNPQHLPGVSWDLSFNTAASFITNTNWQSYSGETTLSYLVQFMGLTVQNFLSAGTGIAVMFALIRGFRQVKEQGLGSFWVDLTRTVLYVLIPLNLVFGICLAAGGVISNFQPAQKAELVEPVAVQPNADGGWSVIDGAQIEGDTVKVDGKVVEGARVVTEQFLPQGAAAPQVAIKQSGTNGGGFFGVNSAHPYENPSAFTNIIEMTSLLLIPAACCFTFGIGVKNTKQGKAIFAAMFILLVIFTGIIAVNEHMGTPQLADGGAVNIEMTDGQAGGNMEGKESRFGIATSSTWSAYTTAASNGSVNSMHDSYTPLGGFVQMLQMALGEVVFGGVGCGLYGMIGFAILTVFIAGLMVGRTPEFLGKKIEPGEMRWAVVLCLATPFAILVCSAIACMVPGLADQLNNGGAHGFSEVLYAFTSCGGNNGSAFAGMNCNIPWINVMLGLEMLFARFMPIIGTLAIAGSLAKKGKVAESAGTLSTTNGMFVFLLVFIVLLIGALSFFPALALGPVAEFFQMIA
;
A
#
# COMPACT_ATOMS: atom_id res chain seq x y z
N MET A 1 1.92 2.91 28.56
CA MET A 1 2.08 4.27 27.99
C MET A 1 0.70 4.72 27.59
N ASP A 2 0.30 5.93 27.94
CA ASP A 2 -0.99 6.47 27.53
C ASP A 2 -1.13 6.40 25.99
N ALA A 3 -2.27 5.94 25.47
CA ALA A 3 -2.53 5.81 24.03
C ALA A 3 -2.31 7.15 23.31
N ALA A 4 -2.71 8.27 23.91
CA ALA A 4 -2.50 9.59 23.34
C ALA A 4 -1.02 9.92 23.12
N ILE A 5 -0.15 9.53 24.05
CA ILE A 5 1.30 9.73 23.93
C ILE A 5 1.85 8.87 22.77
N GLN A 6 1.35 7.65 22.59
CA GLN A 6 1.76 6.79 21.47
C GLN A 6 1.42 7.44 20.13
N TYR A 7 0.20 7.92 19.92
CA TYR A 7 -0.21 8.59 18.68
C TYR A 7 0.66 9.82 18.39
N ILE A 8 0.89 10.68 19.40
CA ILE A 8 1.74 11.86 19.24
C ILE A 8 3.18 11.48 18.87
N LEU A 9 3.73 10.45 19.50
CA LEU A 9 5.09 9.99 19.22
C LEU A 9 5.23 9.49 17.77
N TYR A 10 4.29 8.69 17.28
CA TYR A 10 4.31 8.17 15.91
C TYR A 10 4.30 9.29 14.87
N PHE A 11 3.41 10.28 15.03
CA PHE A 11 3.38 11.44 14.15
C PHE A 11 4.65 12.31 14.26
N ALA A 12 5.16 12.52 15.46
CA ALA A 12 6.37 13.32 15.66
C ALA A 12 7.60 12.67 15.00
N VAL A 13 7.80 11.36 15.19
CA VAL A 13 8.90 10.62 14.57
C VAL A 13 8.82 10.69 13.05
N LEU A 14 7.63 10.50 12.48
CA LEU A 14 7.41 10.61 11.03
C LEU A 14 7.86 11.98 10.50
N VAL A 15 7.38 13.06 11.13
CA VAL A 15 7.69 14.44 10.68
C VAL A 15 9.18 14.74 10.80
N VAL A 16 9.80 14.37 11.92
CA VAL A 16 11.24 14.61 12.18
C VAL A 16 12.12 13.91 11.14
N LEU A 17 11.79 12.69 10.76
CA LEU A 17 12.59 11.91 9.80
C LEU A 17 12.29 12.27 8.34
N ALA A 18 11.06 12.66 7.99
CA ALA A 18 10.68 12.97 6.62
C ALA A 18 11.38 14.22 6.06
N VAL A 19 11.66 15.23 6.91
CA VAL A 19 12.28 16.49 6.46
C VAL A 19 13.72 16.27 5.93
N PRO A 20 14.65 15.66 6.68
CA PRO A 20 16.00 15.40 6.19
C PRO A 20 16.02 14.44 5.00
N LEU A 21 15.18 13.40 5.01
CA LEU A 21 15.09 12.47 3.89
C LEU A 21 14.61 13.19 2.60
N GLY A 22 13.61 14.06 2.71
CA GLY A 22 13.12 14.82 1.55
C GLY A 22 14.16 15.77 0.97
N ARG A 23 15.03 16.37 1.80
CA ARG A 23 16.18 17.15 1.33
C ARG A 23 17.19 16.26 0.59
N PHE A 24 17.50 15.12 1.16
CA PHE A 24 18.42 14.16 0.54
C PHE A 24 17.90 13.67 -0.82
N MET A 25 16.62 13.32 -0.92
CA MET A 25 16.01 12.89 -2.18
C MET A 25 16.02 14.00 -3.25
N ALA A 26 15.88 15.27 -2.86
CA ALA A 26 16.00 16.40 -3.80
C ALA A 26 17.42 16.52 -4.39
N HIS A 27 18.46 16.34 -3.57
CA HIS A 27 19.86 16.30 -4.06
C HIS A 27 20.10 15.13 -5.04
N ILE A 28 19.52 13.95 -4.75
CA ILE A 28 19.62 12.80 -5.66
C ILE A 28 18.92 13.07 -7.00
N MET A 29 17.74 13.68 -6.97
CA MET A 29 17.01 14.08 -8.19
C MET A 29 17.85 14.97 -9.10
N ASP A 30 18.58 15.91 -8.52
CA ASP A 30 19.43 16.86 -9.27
C ASP A 30 20.83 16.28 -9.60
N GLY A 31 21.15 15.09 -9.11
CA GLY A 31 22.44 14.43 -9.35
C GLY A 31 23.61 15.08 -8.59
N GLU A 32 23.30 15.75 -7.49
CA GLU A 32 24.32 16.40 -6.65
C GLU A 32 25.12 15.37 -5.86
N HIS A 33 26.35 15.75 -5.50
CA HIS A 33 27.24 14.90 -4.73
C HIS A 33 26.73 14.74 -3.29
N THR A 34 26.64 13.52 -2.82
CA THR A 34 26.17 13.19 -1.47
C THR A 34 27.24 12.42 -0.70
N PHE A 35 27.04 12.22 0.60
CA PHE A 35 27.94 11.41 1.45
C PHE A 35 28.03 9.94 1.00
N LEU A 36 27.05 9.43 0.25
CA LEU A 36 27.06 8.08 -0.32
C LEU A 36 27.78 7.99 -1.67
N SER A 37 28.02 9.12 -2.34
CA SER A 37 28.60 9.16 -3.68
C SER A 37 29.98 8.47 -3.80
N PRO A 38 30.88 8.52 -2.82
CA PRO A 38 32.16 7.83 -2.93
C PRO A 38 32.01 6.31 -3.11
N VAL A 39 30.99 5.72 -2.51
CA VAL A 39 30.73 4.26 -2.57
C VAL A 39 29.79 3.91 -3.73
N ILE A 40 28.73 4.68 -3.93
CA ILE A 40 27.66 4.34 -4.87
C ILE A 40 27.94 4.80 -6.30
N ALA A 41 28.61 5.94 -6.52
CA ALA A 41 28.84 6.44 -7.86
C ALA A 41 29.67 5.50 -8.78
N PRO A 42 30.62 4.70 -8.28
CA PRO A 42 31.26 3.67 -9.10
C PRO A 42 30.27 2.58 -9.57
N VAL A 43 29.34 2.17 -8.70
CA VAL A 43 28.27 1.19 -9.01
C VAL A 43 27.31 1.78 -10.03
N GLU A 44 26.85 3.03 -9.82
CA GLU A 44 25.99 3.78 -10.76
C GLU A 44 26.59 3.81 -12.17
N ARG A 45 27.88 4.21 -12.26
CA ARG A 45 28.59 4.20 -13.55
C ARG A 45 28.73 2.80 -14.16
N GLY A 46 28.89 1.77 -13.32
CA GLY A 46 28.90 0.37 -13.74
C GLY A 46 27.56 -0.04 -14.37
N VAL A 47 26.46 0.29 -13.72
CA VAL A 47 25.09 0.04 -14.23
C VAL A 47 24.86 0.78 -15.55
N TYR A 48 25.21 2.06 -15.63
CA TYR A 48 25.06 2.83 -16.88
C TYR A 48 25.85 2.25 -18.04
N ARG A 49 27.09 1.80 -17.78
CA ARG A 49 27.91 1.14 -18.81
C ARG A 49 27.32 -0.20 -19.25
N LEU A 50 26.86 -1.03 -18.29
CA LEU A 50 26.29 -2.34 -18.56
C LEU A 50 25.00 -2.26 -19.38
N LEU A 51 24.11 -1.32 -19.00
CA LEU A 51 22.82 -1.14 -19.64
C LEU A 51 22.83 -0.11 -20.78
N ARG A 52 24.00 0.47 -21.08
CA ARG A 52 24.19 1.51 -22.13
C ARG A 52 23.26 2.71 -21.92
N ILE A 53 23.12 3.14 -20.66
CA ILE A 53 22.33 4.33 -20.30
C ILE A 53 23.17 5.57 -20.50
N ASP A 54 22.65 6.54 -21.26
CA ASP A 54 23.23 7.89 -21.35
C ASP A 54 22.71 8.75 -20.19
N ALA A 55 23.62 9.09 -19.27
CA ALA A 55 23.29 9.90 -18.10
C ALA A 55 22.87 11.34 -18.44
N ALA A 56 23.21 11.85 -19.62
CA ALA A 56 22.86 13.19 -20.09
C ALA A 56 21.55 13.23 -20.89
N GLU A 57 20.95 12.06 -21.15
CA GLU A 57 19.74 11.97 -21.96
C GLU A 57 18.58 12.75 -21.35
N GLN A 58 17.90 13.54 -22.20
CA GLN A 58 16.68 14.27 -21.86
C GLN A 58 15.48 13.68 -22.63
N MET A 59 14.68 12.86 -21.96
CA MET A 59 13.50 12.23 -22.55
C MET A 59 12.33 13.22 -22.55
N GLY A 60 11.62 13.31 -23.68
CA GLY A 60 10.28 13.90 -23.70
C GLY A 60 9.25 12.97 -23.04
N CYS A 61 8.07 13.49 -22.68
CA CYS A 61 7.05 12.76 -21.94
C CYS A 61 6.67 11.42 -22.57
N ARG A 62 6.57 11.34 -23.91
CA ARG A 62 6.20 10.07 -24.61
C ARG A 62 7.29 9.01 -24.47
N ARG A 63 8.56 9.38 -24.59
CA ARG A 63 9.67 8.45 -24.47
C ARG A 63 9.85 8.00 -23.02
N TYR A 64 9.70 8.92 -22.07
CA TYR A 64 9.70 8.59 -20.64
C TYR A 64 8.59 7.58 -20.29
N LEU A 65 7.35 7.85 -20.74
CA LEU A 65 6.23 6.95 -20.56
C LEU A 65 6.46 5.58 -21.21
N ALA A 66 6.95 5.54 -22.44
CA ALA A 66 7.25 4.28 -23.12
C ALA A 66 8.29 3.46 -22.35
N SER A 67 9.33 4.12 -21.79
CA SER A 67 10.33 3.45 -20.94
C SER A 67 9.70 2.84 -19.68
N VAL A 68 8.80 3.57 -19.01
CA VAL A 68 8.05 3.06 -17.84
C VAL A 68 7.22 1.84 -18.21
N LEU A 69 6.46 1.90 -19.31
CA LEU A 69 5.56 0.81 -19.72
C LEU A 69 6.34 -0.44 -20.16
N VAL A 70 7.40 -0.26 -20.94
CA VAL A 70 8.27 -1.39 -21.38
C VAL A 70 8.94 -2.04 -20.18
N PHE A 71 9.48 -1.25 -19.25
CA PHE A 71 10.11 -1.74 -18.03
C PHE A 71 9.12 -2.55 -17.17
N SER A 72 7.93 -2.02 -16.93
CA SER A 72 6.88 -2.71 -16.18
C SER A 72 6.39 -3.97 -16.89
N GLY A 73 6.26 -3.93 -18.22
CA GLY A 73 5.89 -5.11 -19.03
C GLY A 73 6.94 -6.24 -18.94
N ILE A 74 8.24 -5.91 -18.94
CA ILE A 74 9.30 -6.89 -18.72
C ILE A 74 9.18 -7.50 -17.31
N GLY A 75 8.92 -6.68 -16.27
CA GLY A 75 8.69 -7.14 -14.91
C GLY A 75 7.51 -8.10 -14.80
N LEU A 76 6.38 -7.77 -15.46
CA LEU A 76 5.20 -8.63 -15.51
C LEU A 76 5.54 -10.02 -16.05
N VAL A 77 6.16 -10.08 -17.23
CA VAL A 77 6.53 -11.35 -17.88
C VAL A 77 7.52 -12.13 -17.04
N ALA A 78 8.53 -11.47 -16.48
CA ALA A 78 9.53 -12.11 -15.63
C ALA A 78 8.91 -12.72 -14.37
N LEU A 79 8.00 -12.00 -13.69
CA LEU A 79 7.33 -12.52 -12.50
C LEU A 79 6.39 -13.69 -12.81
N VAL A 80 5.61 -13.63 -13.89
CA VAL A 80 4.78 -14.76 -14.32
C VAL A 80 5.66 -15.98 -14.61
N ALA A 81 6.77 -15.81 -15.34
CA ALA A 81 7.67 -16.89 -15.67
C ALA A 81 8.33 -17.51 -14.42
N LEU A 82 8.81 -16.69 -13.47
CA LEU A 82 9.41 -17.18 -12.22
C LEU A 82 8.43 -18.03 -11.40
N GLN A 83 7.19 -17.59 -11.28
CA GLN A 83 6.15 -18.31 -10.54
C GLN A 83 5.72 -19.60 -11.23
N ALA A 84 5.47 -19.56 -12.54
CA ALA A 84 5.06 -20.73 -13.30
C ALA A 84 6.14 -21.81 -13.34
N LEU A 85 7.42 -21.42 -13.35
CA LEU A 85 8.57 -22.33 -13.48
C LEU A 85 9.22 -22.69 -12.14
N GLN A 86 8.69 -22.23 -10.98
CA GLN A 86 9.36 -22.40 -9.69
C GLN A 86 9.68 -23.85 -9.31
N SER A 87 8.90 -24.82 -9.78
CA SER A 87 9.14 -26.26 -9.54
C SER A 87 10.45 -26.76 -10.17
N PHE A 88 10.94 -26.07 -11.21
CA PHE A 88 12.20 -26.41 -11.92
C PHE A 88 13.37 -25.53 -11.46
N LEU A 89 13.11 -24.48 -10.69
CA LEU A 89 14.13 -23.52 -10.28
C LEU A 89 14.75 -23.90 -8.92
N PRO A 90 16.01 -23.50 -8.66
CA PRO A 90 16.64 -23.69 -7.35
C PRO A 90 15.95 -22.83 -6.28
N GLY A 91 16.25 -23.10 -5.00
CA GLY A 91 15.69 -22.33 -3.88
C GLY A 91 14.22 -22.66 -3.56
N ASN A 92 13.79 -23.87 -3.90
CA ASN A 92 12.49 -24.45 -3.60
C ASN A 92 12.62 -25.67 -2.67
N PRO A 93 13.05 -25.51 -1.42
CA PRO A 93 13.31 -26.62 -0.52
C PRO A 93 12.06 -27.42 -0.12
N GLN A 94 10.88 -26.83 -0.29
CA GLN A 94 9.59 -27.46 0.00
C GLN A 94 8.99 -28.16 -1.21
N HIS A 95 9.67 -28.14 -2.39
CA HIS A 95 9.20 -28.71 -3.64
C HIS A 95 7.80 -28.23 -4.07
N LEU A 96 7.53 -26.94 -3.87
CA LEU A 96 6.26 -26.34 -4.25
C LEU A 96 6.05 -26.43 -5.77
N PRO A 97 4.82 -26.74 -6.22
CA PRO A 97 4.50 -26.80 -7.65
C PRO A 97 4.52 -25.42 -8.29
N GLY A 98 4.48 -25.36 -9.64
CA GLY A 98 4.27 -24.10 -10.36
C GLY A 98 2.94 -23.46 -10.01
N VAL A 99 2.92 -22.14 -9.89
CA VAL A 99 1.71 -21.38 -9.57
C VAL A 99 0.78 -21.36 -10.79
N SER A 100 -0.53 -21.40 -10.58
CA SER A 100 -1.53 -21.31 -11.65
C SER A 100 -1.38 -20.02 -12.47
N TRP A 101 -1.81 -20.04 -13.72
CA TRP A 101 -1.61 -18.90 -14.64
C TRP A 101 -2.35 -17.64 -14.18
N ASP A 102 -3.54 -17.76 -13.65
CA ASP A 102 -4.38 -16.68 -13.16
C ASP A 102 -3.81 -16.03 -11.90
N LEU A 103 -3.37 -16.84 -10.95
CA LEU A 103 -2.71 -16.35 -9.73
C LEU A 103 -1.32 -15.75 -10.05
N SER A 104 -0.55 -16.37 -10.96
CA SER A 104 0.72 -15.81 -11.42
C SER A 104 0.54 -14.45 -12.11
N PHE A 105 -0.51 -14.30 -12.93
CA PHE A 105 -0.86 -13.03 -13.56
C PHE A 105 -1.26 -11.99 -12.52
N ASN A 106 -2.17 -12.34 -11.59
CA ASN A 106 -2.61 -11.46 -10.51
C ASN A 106 -1.42 -10.95 -9.70
N THR A 107 -0.58 -11.87 -9.22
CA THR A 107 0.61 -11.54 -8.42
C THR A 107 1.58 -10.65 -9.20
N ALA A 108 1.85 -10.97 -10.48
CA ALA A 108 2.74 -10.17 -11.29
C ALA A 108 2.18 -8.76 -11.54
N ALA A 109 0.89 -8.63 -11.89
CA ALA A 109 0.22 -7.35 -12.05
C ALA A 109 0.28 -6.53 -10.75
N SER A 110 0.01 -7.18 -9.62
CA SER A 110 0.05 -6.60 -8.29
C SER A 110 1.42 -6.03 -7.92
N PHE A 111 2.50 -6.78 -8.15
CA PHE A 111 3.85 -6.35 -7.76
C PHE A 111 4.44 -5.29 -8.68
N ILE A 112 4.15 -5.31 -10.00
CA ILE A 112 4.63 -4.25 -10.90
C ILE A 112 3.90 -2.91 -10.70
N THR A 113 2.67 -2.97 -10.18
CA THR A 113 1.86 -1.77 -9.86
C THR A 113 2.13 -1.22 -8.47
N ASN A 114 2.99 -1.86 -7.69
CA ASN A 114 3.28 -1.53 -6.28
C ASN A 114 2.10 -1.78 -5.33
N THR A 115 1.12 -2.57 -5.74
CA THR A 115 -0.06 -2.91 -4.93
C THR A 115 0.25 -3.99 -3.92
N ASN A 116 0.97 -5.02 -4.34
CA ASN A 116 1.31 -6.22 -3.57
C ASN A 116 0.11 -6.96 -2.97
N TRP A 117 -1.06 -6.90 -3.61
CA TRP A 117 -2.18 -7.78 -3.31
C TRP A 117 -1.77 -9.25 -3.49
N GLN A 118 -2.11 -10.10 -2.55
CA GLN A 118 -1.78 -11.52 -2.53
C GLN A 118 -3.03 -12.35 -2.23
N SER A 119 -3.52 -13.08 -3.24
CA SER A 119 -4.62 -14.07 -3.07
C SER A 119 -4.08 -15.42 -2.60
N TYR A 120 -2.96 -15.46 -1.86
CA TYR A 120 -2.26 -16.68 -1.42
C TYR A 120 -1.45 -16.41 -0.16
N SER A 121 -1.08 -17.47 0.56
CA SER A 121 -0.08 -17.44 1.63
C SER A 121 1.29 -17.75 1.07
N GLY A 122 2.26 -16.85 1.28
CA GLY A 122 3.59 -16.92 0.66
C GLY A 122 4.37 -18.18 1.05
N GLU A 123 4.27 -18.58 2.31
CA GLU A 123 4.98 -19.73 2.90
C GLU A 123 4.54 -21.08 2.34
N THR A 124 3.32 -21.18 1.79
CA THR A 124 2.77 -22.42 1.23
C THR A 124 2.69 -22.42 -0.29
N THR A 125 2.89 -21.26 -0.93
CA THR A 125 2.65 -21.09 -2.37
C THR A 125 3.92 -20.77 -3.14
N LEU A 126 4.84 -20.00 -2.57
CA LEU A 126 6.01 -19.46 -3.30
C LEU A 126 7.34 -19.96 -2.74
N SER A 127 8.21 -20.37 -3.66
CA SER A 127 9.58 -20.73 -3.33
C SER A 127 10.40 -19.52 -2.87
N TYR A 128 11.48 -19.75 -2.12
CA TYR A 128 12.37 -18.67 -1.67
C TYR A 128 12.98 -17.87 -2.82
N LEU A 129 13.26 -18.54 -3.95
CA LEU A 129 13.76 -17.84 -5.13
C LEU A 129 12.73 -16.85 -5.67
N VAL A 130 11.46 -17.25 -5.79
CA VAL A 130 10.38 -16.38 -6.25
C VAL A 130 10.17 -15.23 -5.27
N GLN A 131 10.11 -15.52 -3.98
CA GLN A 131 9.96 -14.48 -2.94
C GLN A 131 11.11 -13.47 -2.95
N PHE A 132 12.37 -13.94 -3.05
CA PHE A 132 13.54 -13.08 -2.93
C PHE A 132 13.91 -12.41 -4.27
N MET A 133 14.15 -13.20 -5.33
CA MET A 133 14.59 -12.67 -6.64
C MET A 133 13.45 -12.14 -7.49
N GLY A 134 12.23 -12.63 -7.28
CA GLY A 134 11.04 -12.11 -7.93
C GLY A 134 10.45 -10.92 -7.15
N LEU A 135 9.76 -11.23 -6.06
CA LEU A 135 8.92 -10.26 -5.36
C LEU A 135 9.72 -9.15 -4.67
N THR A 136 10.77 -9.50 -3.90
CA THR A 136 11.59 -8.50 -3.20
C THR A 136 12.29 -7.56 -4.19
N VAL A 137 12.88 -8.09 -5.28
CA VAL A 137 13.50 -7.24 -6.32
C VAL A 137 12.45 -6.32 -6.96
N GLN A 138 11.26 -6.85 -7.27
CA GLN A 138 10.20 -6.05 -7.87
C GLN A 138 9.71 -4.94 -6.94
N ASN A 139 9.72 -5.15 -5.62
CA ASN A 139 9.40 -4.11 -4.66
C ASN A 139 10.34 -2.89 -4.76
N PHE A 140 11.65 -3.11 -4.95
CA PHE A 140 12.60 -2.01 -5.21
C PHE A 140 12.29 -1.31 -6.54
N LEU A 141 11.97 -2.07 -7.57
CA LEU A 141 11.78 -1.57 -8.93
C LEU A 141 10.47 -0.79 -9.09
N SER A 142 9.38 -1.27 -8.51
CA SER A 142 8.08 -0.58 -8.56
C SER A 142 8.08 0.70 -7.73
N ALA A 143 8.67 0.67 -6.53
CA ALA A 143 8.86 1.85 -5.70
C ALA A 143 9.74 2.91 -6.40
N GLY A 144 10.87 2.47 -6.99
CA GLY A 144 11.76 3.34 -7.76
C GLY A 144 11.06 3.98 -8.96
N THR A 145 10.17 3.25 -9.63
CA THR A 145 9.36 3.76 -10.75
C THR A 145 8.44 4.89 -10.32
N GLY A 146 7.74 4.75 -9.18
CA GLY A 146 6.88 5.81 -8.64
C GLY A 146 7.65 7.11 -8.35
N ILE A 147 8.82 7.00 -7.71
CA ILE A 147 9.68 8.14 -7.41
C ILE A 147 10.25 8.76 -8.70
N ALA A 148 10.62 7.96 -9.70
CA ALA A 148 11.12 8.45 -10.99
C ALA A 148 10.06 9.29 -11.72
N VAL A 149 8.82 8.85 -11.75
CA VAL A 149 7.68 9.61 -12.32
C VAL A 149 7.45 10.92 -11.56
N MET A 150 7.57 10.90 -10.23
CA MET A 150 7.50 12.11 -9.40
C MET A 150 8.62 13.11 -9.77
N PHE A 151 9.85 12.64 -9.96
CA PHE A 151 10.96 13.51 -10.38
C PHE A 151 10.70 14.15 -11.75
N ALA A 152 10.14 13.39 -12.70
CA ALA A 152 9.72 13.93 -13.99
C ALA A 152 8.65 15.01 -13.84
N LEU A 153 7.66 14.83 -12.96
CA LEU A 153 6.65 15.85 -12.68
C LEU A 153 7.26 17.13 -12.07
N ILE A 154 8.14 17.00 -11.09
CA ILE A 154 8.84 18.13 -10.46
C ILE A 154 9.61 18.93 -11.52
N ARG A 155 10.32 18.24 -12.41
CA ARG A 155 11.02 18.90 -13.54
C ARG A 155 10.05 19.60 -14.47
N GLY A 156 8.86 19.01 -14.74
CA GLY A 156 7.82 19.65 -15.54
C GLY A 156 7.38 21.02 -15.00
N PHE A 157 7.27 21.18 -13.70
CA PHE A 157 6.99 22.48 -13.06
C PHE A 157 8.20 23.42 -13.06
N ARG A 158 9.41 22.89 -12.86
CA ARG A 158 10.63 23.68 -12.75
C ARG A 158 11.10 24.26 -14.08
N GLN A 159 11.01 23.49 -15.15
CA GLN A 159 11.50 23.83 -16.49
C GLN A 159 10.67 24.94 -17.16
N VAL A 160 11.30 25.71 -18.04
CA VAL A 160 10.69 26.82 -18.74
C VAL A 160 11.02 26.71 -20.22
N LYS A 161 9.98 26.51 -21.05
CA LYS A 161 10.09 26.37 -22.52
C LYS A 161 11.05 25.24 -22.97
N GLU A 162 11.14 24.18 -22.19
CA GLU A 162 11.96 23.00 -22.47
C GLU A 162 11.05 21.79 -22.81
N GLN A 163 11.65 20.71 -23.32
CA GLN A 163 10.90 19.49 -23.64
C GLN A 163 11.37 18.25 -22.86
N GLY A 164 12.55 18.30 -22.23
CA GLY A 164 13.13 17.18 -21.50
C GLY A 164 12.59 17.08 -20.07
N LEU A 165 12.27 15.87 -19.62
CA LEU A 165 11.85 15.55 -18.24
C LEU A 165 12.94 14.79 -17.47
N GLY A 166 14.16 14.67 -18.02
CA GLY A 166 15.20 13.79 -17.54
C GLY A 166 15.15 12.41 -18.20
N SER A 167 15.85 11.43 -17.65
CA SER A 167 15.86 10.06 -18.13
C SER A 167 15.25 9.12 -17.08
N PHE A 168 14.27 8.33 -17.47
CA PHE A 168 13.65 7.32 -16.59
C PHE A 168 14.69 6.35 -16.02
N TRP A 169 15.62 5.90 -16.85
CA TRP A 169 16.65 4.93 -16.45
C TRP A 169 17.62 5.50 -15.42
N VAL A 170 17.97 6.78 -15.57
CA VAL A 170 18.82 7.49 -14.59
C VAL A 170 18.07 7.69 -13.29
N ASP A 171 16.82 8.16 -13.35
CA ASP A 171 16.00 8.40 -12.17
C ASP A 171 15.73 7.11 -11.38
N LEU A 172 15.39 6.02 -12.08
CA LEU A 172 15.21 4.71 -11.48
C LEU A 172 16.50 4.22 -10.80
N THR A 173 17.63 4.23 -11.53
CA THR A 173 18.92 3.76 -11.01
C THR A 173 19.34 4.55 -9.77
N ARG A 174 19.25 5.88 -9.80
CA ARG A 174 19.59 6.73 -8.66
C ARG A 174 18.67 6.49 -7.47
N THR A 175 17.38 6.41 -7.70
CA THR A 175 16.41 6.14 -6.63
C THR A 175 16.68 4.81 -5.95
N VAL A 176 16.92 3.76 -6.72
CA VAL A 176 17.20 2.43 -6.17
C VAL A 176 18.53 2.43 -5.40
N LEU A 177 19.61 2.94 -6.02
CA LEU A 177 20.95 2.85 -5.44
C LEU A 177 21.18 3.80 -4.27
N TYR A 178 20.70 5.05 -4.32
CA TYR A 178 21.01 6.06 -3.30
C TYR A 178 19.93 6.19 -2.22
N VAL A 179 18.67 5.84 -2.52
CA VAL A 179 17.58 6.00 -1.56
C VAL A 179 17.13 4.64 -1.02
N LEU A 180 16.65 3.76 -1.91
CA LEU A 180 15.99 2.52 -1.46
C LEU A 180 16.98 1.52 -0.85
N ILE A 181 18.08 1.18 -1.53
CA ILE A 181 19.02 0.18 -1.02
C ILE A 181 19.65 0.59 0.31
N PRO A 182 20.24 1.80 0.49
CA PRO A 182 20.84 2.16 1.77
C PRO A 182 19.85 2.20 2.93
N LEU A 183 18.65 2.75 2.69
CA LEU A 183 17.61 2.83 3.71
C LEU A 183 17.16 1.43 4.14
N ASN A 184 16.92 0.55 3.17
CA ASN A 184 16.46 -0.81 3.43
C ASN A 184 17.54 -1.73 3.99
N LEU A 185 18.81 -1.45 3.74
CA LEU A 185 19.90 -2.13 4.41
C LEU A 185 19.87 -1.84 5.91
N VAL A 186 19.67 -0.57 6.29
CA VAL A 186 19.55 -0.19 7.71
C VAL A 186 18.32 -0.82 8.34
N PHE A 187 17.15 -0.69 7.71
CA PHE A 187 15.92 -1.29 8.25
C PHE A 187 16.01 -2.81 8.33
N GLY A 188 16.52 -3.48 7.29
CA GLY A 188 16.67 -4.93 7.27
C GLY A 188 17.59 -5.45 8.38
N ILE A 189 18.70 -4.76 8.67
CA ILE A 189 19.59 -5.10 9.79
C ILE A 189 18.86 -4.90 11.13
N CYS A 190 18.15 -3.79 11.31
CA CYS A 190 17.39 -3.53 12.53
C CYS A 190 16.27 -4.57 12.74
N LEU A 191 15.55 -4.95 11.68
CA LEU A 191 14.50 -5.95 11.74
C LEU A 191 15.07 -7.34 12.07
N ALA A 192 16.15 -7.76 11.41
CA ALA A 192 16.82 -9.03 11.71
C ALA A 192 17.36 -9.06 13.14
N ALA A 193 17.96 -7.97 13.62
CA ALA A 193 18.40 -7.83 15.00
C ALA A 193 17.22 -7.82 16.00
N GLY A 194 16.05 -7.37 15.58
CA GLY A 194 14.80 -7.39 16.34
C GLY A 194 14.08 -8.74 16.34
N GLY A 195 14.62 -9.76 15.65
CA GLY A 195 14.09 -11.13 15.64
C GLY A 195 13.25 -11.50 14.41
N VAL A 196 13.16 -10.63 13.39
CA VAL A 196 12.53 -11.00 12.11
C VAL A 196 13.35 -12.10 11.45
N ILE A 197 12.69 -13.19 11.06
CA ILE A 197 13.37 -14.37 10.52
C ILE A 197 14.13 -14.04 9.23
N SER A 198 15.37 -14.51 9.13
CA SER A 198 16.22 -14.22 7.97
C SER A 198 17.21 -15.34 7.71
N ASN A 199 16.74 -16.41 7.06
CA ASN A 199 17.54 -17.57 6.68
C ASN A 199 17.00 -18.19 5.38
N PHE A 200 17.66 -19.25 4.90
CA PHE A 200 17.24 -20.03 3.73
C PHE A 200 17.02 -21.51 4.06
N GLN A 201 16.77 -21.82 5.34
CA GLN A 201 16.50 -23.17 5.77
C GLN A 201 15.11 -23.62 5.31
N PRO A 202 14.92 -24.94 5.06
CA PRO A 202 13.58 -25.47 4.84
C PRO A 202 12.71 -25.28 6.09
N ALA A 203 11.39 -25.33 5.92
CA ALA A 203 10.46 -25.32 7.03
C ALA A 203 10.82 -26.40 8.07
N GLN A 204 10.84 -26.04 9.34
CA GLN A 204 11.19 -26.94 10.42
C GLN A 204 9.93 -27.67 10.90
N LYS A 205 10.07 -28.95 11.19
CA LYS A 205 9.02 -29.74 11.85
C LYS A 205 9.10 -29.53 13.35
N ALA A 206 7.96 -29.26 13.97
CA ALA A 206 7.81 -29.25 15.41
C ALA A 206 6.69 -30.22 15.81
N GLU A 207 6.94 -31.01 16.85
CA GLU A 207 5.93 -31.88 17.42
C GLU A 207 4.90 -31.03 18.17
N LEU A 208 3.63 -31.33 17.98
CA LEU A 208 2.55 -30.70 18.73
C LEU A 208 2.52 -31.27 20.15
N VAL A 209 2.29 -30.41 21.14
CA VAL A 209 2.10 -30.83 22.55
C VAL A 209 0.89 -31.73 22.68
N GLU A 210 -0.18 -31.41 21.94
CA GLU A 210 -1.40 -32.22 21.83
C GLU A 210 -1.70 -32.48 20.35
N PRO A 211 -1.95 -33.75 19.97
CA PRO A 211 -2.40 -34.08 18.61
C PRO A 211 -3.72 -33.40 18.27
N VAL A 212 -3.87 -32.96 17.03
CA VAL A 212 -5.08 -32.29 16.54
C VAL A 212 -5.77 -33.16 15.48
N ALA A 213 -7.05 -33.37 15.62
CA ALA A 213 -7.87 -34.04 14.62
C ALA A 213 -8.33 -33.02 13.56
N VAL A 214 -8.12 -33.34 12.29
CA VAL A 214 -8.51 -32.49 11.16
C VAL A 214 -9.30 -33.31 10.12
N GLN A 215 -10.18 -32.62 9.39
CA GLN A 215 -10.90 -33.20 8.25
C GLN A 215 -10.76 -32.33 7.02
N PRO A 216 -10.82 -32.92 5.81
CA PRO A 216 -10.80 -32.13 4.59
C PRO A 216 -12.05 -31.25 4.52
N ASN A 217 -11.86 -29.98 4.16
CA ASN A 217 -12.97 -29.05 3.88
C ASN A 217 -13.29 -29.03 2.37
N ALA A 218 -14.40 -28.38 2.02
CA ALA A 218 -14.87 -28.29 0.64
C ALA A 218 -13.88 -27.61 -0.32
N ASP A 219 -12.98 -26.78 0.21
CA ASP A 219 -11.98 -26.00 -0.54
C ASP A 219 -10.67 -26.77 -0.74
N GLY A 220 -10.61 -28.05 -0.35
CA GLY A 220 -9.40 -28.88 -0.46
C GLY A 220 -8.37 -28.63 0.64
N GLY A 221 -8.69 -27.80 1.63
CA GLY A 221 -7.91 -27.60 2.85
C GLY A 221 -8.30 -28.57 3.96
N TRP A 222 -7.84 -28.28 5.18
CA TRP A 222 -8.10 -29.06 6.38
C TRP A 222 -8.68 -28.15 7.47
N SER A 223 -9.74 -28.57 8.11
CA SER A 223 -10.33 -27.90 9.28
C SER A 223 -10.17 -28.75 10.53
N VAL A 224 -9.95 -28.10 11.66
CA VAL A 224 -9.89 -28.76 12.97
C VAL A 224 -11.28 -29.27 13.33
N ILE A 225 -11.32 -30.45 13.93
CA ILE A 225 -12.57 -31.08 14.42
C ILE A 225 -12.68 -30.76 15.90
N ASP A 226 -13.59 -29.86 16.25
CA ASP A 226 -13.84 -29.50 17.64
C ASP A 226 -14.48 -30.67 18.42
N GLY A 227 -14.04 -30.85 19.67
CA GLY A 227 -14.55 -31.95 20.53
C GLY A 227 -14.12 -33.36 20.10
N ALA A 228 -13.12 -33.46 19.19
CA ALA A 228 -12.62 -34.76 18.77
C ALA A 228 -11.90 -35.52 19.88
N GLN A 229 -12.21 -36.78 20.03
CA GLN A 229 -11.49 -37.75 20.84
C GLN A 229 -10.55 -38.53 19.92
N ILE A 230 -9.26 -38.51 20.22
CA ILE A 230 -8.21 -39.16 19.45
C ILE A 230 -7.80 -40.44 20.17
N GLU A 231 -8.03 -41.59 19.52
CA GLU A 231 -7.59 -42.91 19.99
C GLU A 231 -6.61 -43.50 18.96
N GLY A 232 -5.32 -43.29 19.15
CA GLY A 232 -4.31 -43.63 18.14
C GLY A 232 -4.55 -42.83 16.86
N ASP A 233 -4.76 -43.52 15.73
CA ASP A 233 -5.05 -42.89 14.42
C ASP A 233 -6.58 -42.71 14.17
N THR A 234 -7.41 -43.06 15.14
CA THR A 234 -8.86 -43.00 15.00
C THR A 234 -9.41 -41.73 15.66
N VAL A 235 -10.20 -40.97 14.91
CA VAL A 235 -10.87 -39.75 15.40
C VAL A 235 -12.37 -40.05 15.63
N LYS A 236 -12.87 -39.73 16.81
CA LYS A 236 -14.28 -39.87 17.19
C LYS A 236 -14.86 -38.53 17.65
N VAL A 237 -16.10 -38.25 17.29
CA VAL A 237 -16.92 -37.15 17.83
C VAL A 237 -18.20 -37.76 18.35
N ASP A 238 -18.58 -37.52 19.59
CA ASP A 238 -19.73 -38.11 20.27
C ASP A 238 -19.79 -39.65 20.17
N GLY A 239 -18.60 -40.29 20.25
CA GLY A 239 -18.46 -41.75 20.17
C GLY A 239 -18.57 -42.35 18.77
N LYS A 240 -18.77 -41.55 17.72
CA LYS A 240 -18.81 -41.99 16.32
C LYS A 240 -17.50 -41.69 15.61
N VAL A 241 -17.00 -42.64 14.81
CA VAL A 241 -15.80 -42.45 13.99
C VAL A 241 -16.09 -41.45 12.87
N VAL A 242 -15.21 -40.47 12.71
CA VAL A 242 -15.28 -39.48 11.64
C VAL A 242 -14.48 -40.00 10.44
N GLU A 243 -15.17 -40.38 9.36
CA GLU A 243 -14.54 -40.87 8.14
C GLU A 243 -13.74 -39.73 7.45
N GLY A 244 -12.52 -40.04 6.96
CA GLY A 244 -11.67 -39.07 6.31
C GLY A 244 -10.93 -38.12 7.27
N ALA A 245 -11.15 -38.23 8.57
CA ALA A 245 -10.39 -37.47 9.55
C ALA A 245 -8.95 -37.97 9.64
N ARG A 246 -8.04 -37.06 9.94
CA ARG A 246 -6.60 -37.30 10.09
C ARG A 246 -6.10 -36.73 11.42
N VAL A 247 -5.24 -37.48 12.10
CA VAL A 247 -4.54 -37.00 13.28
C VAL A 247 -3.25 -36.30 12.84
N VAL A 248 -3.07 -35.07 13.23
CA VAL A 248 -1.89 -34.26 13.01
C VAL A 248 -1.10 -34.15 14.30
N THR A 249 0.13 -34.62 14.29
CA THR A 249 1.06 -34.65 15.43
C THR A 249 2.23 -33.69 15.24
N GLU A 250 2.44 -33.19 14.03
CA GLU A 250 3.54 -32.28 13.67
C GLU A 250 2.97 -31.03 13.00
N GLN A 251 3.61 -29.88 13.25
CA GLN A 251 3.38 -28.67 12.47
C GLN A 251 4.67 -28.24 11.76
N PHE A 252 4.52 -27.55 10.65
CA PHE A 252 5.64 -26.95 9.92
C PHE A 252 5.79 -25.49 10.33
N LEU A 253 6.95 -25.17 10.90
CA LEU A 253 7.34 -23.80 11.20
C LEU A 253 8.02 -23.19 9.97
N PRO A 254 7.37 -22.24 9.28
CA PRO A 254 7.94 -21.66 8.07
C PRO A 254 9.23 -20.93 8.38
N GLN A 255 10.16 -20.93 7.41
CA GLN A 255 11.45 -20.25 7.47
C GLN A 255 11.55 -19.30 6.29
N GLY A 256 12.65 -18.59 6.14
CA GLY A 256 12.91 -17.79 4.95
C GLY A 256 13.65 -16.48 5.23
N ALA A 257 14.03 -15.80 4.15
CA ALA A 257 14.71 -14.51 4.20
C ALA A 257 13.69 -13.35 4.28
N ALA A 258 12.89 -13.30 5.36
CA ALA A 258 11.80 -12.33 5.49
C ALA A 258 12.31 -10.88 5.74
N ALA A 259 13.34 -10.68 6.57
CA ALA A 259 13.76 -9.33 6.96
C ALA A 259 14.08 -8.38 5.79
N PRO A 260 14.79 -8.77 4.71
CA PRO A 260 15.01 -7.89 3.56
C PRO A 260 13.71 -7.53 2.83
N GLN A 261 12.78 -8.47 2.69
CA GLN A 261 11.49 -8.22 2.05
C GLN A 261 10.62 -7.31 2.92
N VAL A 262 10.57 -7.55 4.22
CA VAL A 262 9.83 -6.70 5.18
C VAL A 262 10.37 -5.26 5.17
N ALA A 263 11.67 -5.06 5.11
CA ALA A 263 12.24 -3.72 5.01
C ALA A 263 11.72 -2.95 3.80
N ILE A 264 11.86 -3.53 2.59
CA ILE A 264 11.44 -2.84 1.35
C ILE A 264 9.92 -2.77 1.21
N LYS A 265 9.17 -3.79 1.64
CA LYS A 265 7.70 -3.74 1.55
C LYS A 265 7.12 -2.56 2.31
N GLN A 266 7.75 -2.17 3.42
CA GLN A 266 7.31 -1.02 4.21
C GLN A 266 7.80 0.30 3.60
N SER A 267 9.12 0.47 3.44
CA SER A 267 9.69 1.74 2.97
C SER A 267 9.34 2.06 1.51
N GLY A 268 9.15 1.02 0.67
CA GLY A 268 8.70 1.15 -0.72
C GLY A 268 7.19 1.29 -0.88
N THR A 269 6.44 1.30 0.23
CA THR A 269 4.96 1.25 0.23
C THR A 269 4.39 0.13 -0.63
N ASN A 270 4.98 -1.06 -0.53
CA ASN A 270 4.58 -2.25 -1.28
C ASN A 270 3.57 -3.10 -0.52
N GLY A 271 3.89 -3.47 0.74
CA GLY A 271 3.00 -4.08 1.71
C GLY A 271 2.77 -5.57 1.62
N GLY A 272 3.25 -6.26 0.59
CA GLY A 272 3.10 -7.71 0.47
C GLY A 272 3.86 -8.46 1.56
N GLY A 273 3.21 -9.45 2.21
CA GLY A 273 3.82 -10.28 3.23
C GLY A 273 4.71 -11.37 2.67
N PHE A 274 5.75 -11.73 3.40
CA PHE A 274 6.49 -12.97 3.19
C PHE A 274 5.61 -14.16 3.61
N PHE A 275 4.86 -13.97 4.70
CA PHE A 275 3.87 -14.89 5.27
C PHE A 275 2.44 -14.39 5.03
N GLY A 276 1.46 -15.31 5.04
CA GLY A 276 0.09 -15.05 4.63
C GLY A 276 -0.65 -13.99 5.45
N VAL A 277 -0.39 -13.90 6.78
CA VAL A 277 -0.99 -12.86 7.64
C VAL A 277 -0.16 -11.58 7.72
N ASN A 278 0.83 -11.44 6.86
CA ASN A 278 1.65 -10.23 6.72
C ASN A 278 2.34 -9.82 8.05
N SER A 279 2.39 -8.52 8.38
CA SER A 279 3.08 -8.04 9.60
C SER A 279 2.29 -8.30 10.90
N ALA A 280 1.17 -9.01 10.86
CA ALA A 280 0.59 -9.66 12.02
C ALA A 280 1.32 -10.97 12.37
N HIS A 281 2.04 -11.58 11.42
CA HIS A 281 2.80 -12.80 11.65
C HIS A 281 3.99 -12.56 12.59
N PRO A 282 4.18 -13.39 13.64
CA PRO A 282 5.29 -13.20 14.61
C PRO A 282 6.68 -13.24 13.97
N TYR A 283 6.86 -13.93 12.85
CA TYR A 283 8.16 -14.04 12.17
C TYR A 283 8.48 -12.83 11.27
N GLU A 284 7.47 -12.02 10.92
CA GLU A 284 7.71 -10.74 10.25
C GLU A 284 7.83 -9.57 11.22
N ASN A 285 7.05 -9.60 12.31
CA ASN A 285 6.95 -8.49 13.25
C ASN A 285 6.84 -9.03 14.69
N PRO A 286 7.96 -9.54 15.27
CA PRO A 286 7.94 -10.25 16.54
C PRO A 286 7.74 -9.37 17.78
N SER A 287 8.07 -8.07 17.71
CA SER A 287 8.16 -7.21 18.89
C SER A 287 7.65 -5.80 18.67
N ALA A 288 7.41 -5.05 19.76
CA ALA A 288 7.10 -3.63 19.69
C ALA A 288 8.20 -2.81 18.98
N PHE A 289 9.47 -3.22 19.12
CA PHE A 289 10.59 -2.57 18.43
C PHE A 289 10.51 -2.72 16.91
N THR A 290 10.30 -3.93 16.40
CA THR A 290 10.13 -4.17 14.97
C THR A 290 8.87 -3.47 14.43
N ASN A 291 7.79 -3.49 15.19
CA ASN A 291 6.54 -2.82 14.83
C ASN A 291 6.70 -1.30 14.66
N ILE A 292 7.43 -0.62 15.53
CA ILE A 292 7.70 0.82 15.39
C ILE A 292 8.56 1.12 14.16
N ILE A 293 9.56 0.30 13.88
CA ILE A 293 10.41 0.45 12.68
C ILE A 293 9.58 0.29 11.41
N GLU A 294 8.81 -0.79 11.32
CA GLU A 294 7.97 -1.05 10.16
C GLU A 294 6.93 0.07 9.95
N MET A 295 6.18 0.42 10.99
CA MET A 295 5.16 1.44 10.93
C MET A 295 5.73 2.82 10.56
N THR A 296 6.91 3.20 11.10
CA THR A 296 7.57 4.46 10.75
C THR A 296 8.03 4.45 9.30
N SER A 297 8.64 3.35 8.84
CA SER A 297 9.16 3.23 7.47
C SER A 297 8.06 3.29 6.41
N LEU A 298 6.85 2.86 6.73
CA LEU A 298 5.68 2.79 5.87
C LEU A 298 5.29 4.15 5.25
N LEU A 299 5.29 5.24 6.04
CA LEU A 299 4.96 6.59 5.57
C LEU A 299 6.19 7.49 5.32
N LEU A 300 7.39 7.03 5.66
CA LEU A 300 8.58 7.89 5.68
C LEU A 300 8.92 8.50 4.32
N ILE A 301 9.02 7.68 3.28
CA ILE A 301 9.33 8.18 1.92
C ILE A 301 8.15 8.98 1.33
N PRO A 302 6.88 8.54 1.41
CA PRO A 302 5.74 9.35 0.98
C PRO A 302 5.70 10.74 1.60
N ALA A 303 5.90 10.84 2.91
CA ALA A 303 5.97 12.13 3.60
C ALA A 303 7.18 12.99 3.14
N ALA A 304 8.33 12.34 2.95
CA ALA A 304 9.54 12.99 2.43
C ALA A 304 9.36 13.56 1.01
N CYS A 305 8.54 12.91 0.16
CA CYS A 305 8.24 13.38 -1.20
C CYS A 305 7.66 14.80 -1.23
N CYS A 306 6.88 15.20 -0.21
CA CYS A 306 6.35 16.57 -0.12
C CYS A 306 7.47 17.60 0.03
N PHE A 307 8.49 17.30 0.82
CA PHE A 307 9.65 18.17 1.01
C PHE A 307 10.56 18.15 -0.23
N THR A 308 10.76 16.99 -0.85
CA THR A 308 11.45 16.84 -2.14
C THR A 308 10.81 17.71 -3.20
N PHE A 309 9.48 17.68 -3.31
CA PHE A 309 8.72 18.53 -4.23
C PHE A 309 8.97 20.00 -3.97
N GLY A 310 8.80 20.46 -2.72
CA GLY A 310 8.99 21.87 -2.38
C GLY A 310 10.38 22.40 -2.73
N ILE A 311 11.42 21.60 -2.51
CA ILE A 311 12.81 21.94 -2.87
C ILE A 311 12.99 21.91 -4.39
N GLY A 312 12.52 20.85 -5.05
CA GLY A 312 12.66 20.64 -6.48
C GLY A 312 12.00 21.74 -7.33
N VAL A 313 10.82 22.23 -6.92
CA VAL A 313 10.15 23.37 -7.59
C VAL A 313 10.65 24.73 -7.11
N LYS A 314 11.63 24.78 -6.21
CA LYS A 314 12.20 26.01 -5.60
C LYS A 314 11.15 26.84 -4.82
N ASN A 315 10.17 26.17 -4.23
CA ASN A 315 9.14 26.76 -3.37
C ASN A 315 8.85 25.84 -2.18
N THR A 316 9.65 25.97 -1.13
CA THR A 316 9.51 25.14 0.08
C THR A 316 8.19 25.35 0.82
N LYS A 317 7.57 26.54 0.69
CA LYS A 317 6.25 26.82 1.27
C LYS A 317 5.17 25.96 0.61
N GLN A 318 5.28 25.73 -0.71
CA GLN A 318 4.34 24.88 -1.44
C GLN A 318 4.43 23.42 -0.97
N GLY A 319 5.65 22.89 -0.80
CA GLY A 319 5.84 21.53 -0.25
C GLY A 319 5.24 21.39 1.14
N LYS A 320 5.42 22.39 2.01
CA LYS A 320 4.81 22.42 3.36
C LYS A 320 3.28 22.51 3.31
N ALA A 321 2.71 23.25 2.38
CA ALA A 321 1.25 23.36 2.23
C ALA A 321 0.62 22.02 1.80
N ILE A 322 1.25 21.33 0.84
CA ILE A 322 0.84 19.97 0.43
C ILE A 322 0.97 18.99 1.58
N PHE A 323 2.13 18.99 2.28
CA PHE A 323 2.33 18.15 3.46
C PHE A 323 1.26 18.40 4.53
N ALA A 324 0.94 19.67 4.83
CA ALA A 324 -0.06 20.02 5.83
C ALA A 324 -1.46 19.51 5.46
N ALA A 325 -1.86 19.60 4.18
CA ALA A 325 -3.14 19.06 3.74
C ALA A 325 -3.23 17.54 3.94
N MET A 326 -2.20 16.81 3.53
CA MET A 326 -2.12 15.35 3.71
C MET A 326 -2.08 14.95 5.19
N PHE A 327 -1.31 15.68 6.00
CA PHE A 327 -1.15 15.40 7.42
C PHE A 327 -2.43 15.65 8.22
N ILE A 328 -3.19 16.71 7.89
CA ILE A 328 -4.50 16.98 8.49
C ILE A 328 -5.45 15.82 8.24
N LEU A 329 -5.53 15.34 6.99
CA LEU A 329 -6.36 14.18 6.65
C LEU A 329 -5.94 12.93 7.42
N LEU A 330 -4.63 12.64 7.48
CA LEU A 330 -4.11 11.49 8.21
C LEU A 330 -4.48 11.53 9.70
N VAL A 331 -4.33 12.70 10.35
CA VAL A 331 -4.67 12.86 11.77
C VAL A 331 -6.16 12.66 12.02
N ILE A 332 -7.02 13.25 11.16
CA ILE A 332 -8.48 13.09 11.27
C ILE A 332 -8.86 11.60 11.13
N PHE A 333 -8.37 10.92 10.10
CA PHE A 333 -8.71 9.53 9.84
C PHE A 333 -8.18 8.60 10.93
N THR A 334 -6.93 8.78 11.38
CA THR A 334 -6.40 8.02 12.52
C THR A 334 -7.25 8.24 13.77
N GLY A 335 -7.68 9.48 14.02
CA GLY A 335 -8.52 9.81 15.17
C GLY A 335 -9.88 9.11 15.13
N ILE A 336 -10.53 9.04 13.97
CA ILE A 336 -11.82 8.35 13.82
C ILE A 336 -11.66 6.86 14.07
N ILE A 337 -10.67 6.20 13.46
CA ILE A 337 -10.40 4.78 13.70
C ILE A 337 -10.11 4.56 15.19
N ALA A 338 -9.19 5.32 15.77
CA ALA A 338 -8.79 5.16 17.17
C ALA A 338 -9.96 5.27 18.15
N VAL A 339 -10.82 6.28 17.99
CA VAL A 339 -11.96 6.48 18.87
C VAL A 339 -12.93 5.29 18.79
N ASN A 340 -13.27 4.85 17.57
CA ASN A 340 -14.22 3.75 17.41
C ASN A 340 -13.67 2.42 17.93
N GLU A 341 -12.38 2.12 17.70
CA GLU A 341 -11.77 0.89 18.19
C GLU A 341 -11.61 0.88 19.72
N HIS A 342 -11.34 2.04 20.34
CA HIS A 342 -11.30 2.14 21.80
C HIS A 342 -12.68 2.09 22.46
N MET A 343 -13.74 2.50 21.76
CA MET A 343 -15.12 2.38 22.27
C MET A 343 -15.63 0.94 22.24
N GLY A 344 -15.13 0.11 21.32
CA GLY A 344 -15.63 -1.24 21.10
C GLY A 344 -17.02 -1.28 20.46
N THR A 345 -17.62 -2.47 20.45
CA THR A 345 -18.98 -2.69 19.92
C THR A 345 -19.96 -3.03 21.05
N PRO A 346 -21.22 -2.56 21.00
CA PRO A 346 -22.24 -2.90 22.00
C PRO A 346 -22.42 -4.42 22.15
N GLN A 347 -22.37 -5.16 21.06
CA GLN A 347 -22.56 -6.61 21.02
C GLN A 347 -21.53 -7.38 21.87
N LEU A 348 -20.30 -6.87 21.99
CA LEU A 348 -19.27 -7.46 22.86
C LEU A 348 -19.60 -7.22 24.34
N ALA A 349 -20.25 -6.08 24.68
CA ALA A 349 -20.59 -5.70 26.04
C ALA A 349 -21.90 -6.33 26.53
N ASP A 350 -22.92 -6.41 25.67
CA ASP A 350 -24.30 -6.78 26.05
C ASP A 350 -24.43 -8.22 26.57
N GLY A 351 -23.60 -9.13 26.13
CA GLY A 351 -23.60 -10.51 26.59
C GLY A 351 -22.98 -10.74 27.98
N GLY A 352 -22.27 -9.75 28.53
CA GLY A 352 -21.53 -9.84 29.79
C GLY A 352 -20.40 -10.86 29.80
N ALA A 353 -20.14 -11.49 28.65
CA ALA A 353 -19.09 -12.51 28.50
C ALA A 353 -17.71 -11.87 28.26
N VAL A 354 -17.67 -10.66 27.70
CA VAL A 354 -16.45 -9.92 27.40
C VAL A 354 -16.48 -8.57 28.12
N ASN A 355 -15.42 -8.27 28.86
CA ASN A 355 -15.23 -6.95 29.45
C ASN A 355 -14.47 -6.04 28.50
N ILE A 356 -15.14 -4.99 28.00
CA ILE A 356 -14.57 -3.99 27.08
C ILE A 356 -13.98 -2.77 27.80
N GLU A 357 -13.99 -2.74 29.13
CA GLU A 357 -13.37 -1.68 29.90
C GLU A 357 -11.86 -1.86 29.96
N MET A 358 -11.11 -0.78 29.75
CA MET A 358 -9.66 -0.78 29.92
C MET A 358 -9.28 -0.89 31.38
N THR A 359 -8.48 -1.88 31.74
CA THR A 359 -7.93 -2.07 33.09
C THR A 359 -6.41 -2.28 33.01
N ASP A 360 -5.73 -2.40 34.15
CA ASP A 360 -4.28 -2.64 34.19
C ASP A 360 -3.86 -3.96 33.51
N GLY A 361 -4.77 -4.92 33.35
CA GLY A 361 -4.51 -6.23 32.76
C GLY A 361 -5.07 -6.46 31.37
N GLN A 362 -5.86 -5.52 30.83
CA GLN A 362 -6.46 -5.67 29.50
C GLN A 362 -6.60 -4.32 28.77
N ALA A 363 -6.54 -4.37 27.43
CA ALA A 363 -6.59 -3.20 26.57
C ALA A 363 -7.98 -2.54 26.53
N GLY A 364 -9.05 -3.28 26.82
CA GLY A 364 -10.43 -2.84 26.60
C GLY A 364 -10.79 -2.69 25.11
N GLY A 365 -11.92 -2.05 24.83
CA GLY A 365 -12.36 -1.74 23.47
C GLY A 365 -12.50 -2.95 22.54
N ASN A 366 -12.34 -2.74 21.26
CA ASN A 366 -12.39 -3.78 20.24
C ASN A 366 -11.01 -4.41 20.00
N MET A 367 -10.74 -5.55 20.64
CA MET A 367 -9.52 -6.34 20.43
C MET A 367 -9.69 -7.46 19.40
N GLU A 368 -10.88 -7.64 18.82
CA GLU A 368 -11.08 -8.61 17.76
C GLU A 368 -10.13 -8.38 16.60
N GLY A 369 -9.53 -9.45 16.07
CA GLY A 369 -8.57 -9.38 14.98
C GLY A 369 -7.29 -8.58 15.24
N LYS A 370 -7.03 -8.18 16.50
CA LYS A 370 -5.84 -7.42 16.90
C LYS A 370 -4.92 -8.26 17.76
N GLU A 371 -3.63 -8.11 17.53
CA GLU A 371 -2.61 -8.81 18.30
C GLU A 371 -2.44 -8.19 19.70
N SER A 372 -2.53 -9.01 20.74
CA SER A 372 -2.36 -8.56 22.14
C SER A 372 -1.01 -7.90 22.39
N ARG A 373 0.06 -8.33 21.67
CA ARG A 373 1.40 -7.73 21.78
C ARG A 373 1.47 -6.30 21.24
N PHE A 374 0.51 -5.85 20.44
CA PHE A 374 0.47 -4.51 19.85
C PHE A 374 -0.62 -3.62 20.46
N GLY A 375 -1.80 -4.17 20.73
CA GLY A 375 -2.93 -3.43 21.28
C GLY A 375 -3.62 -2.49 20.29
N ILE A 376 -4.66 -1.79 20.74
CA ILE A 376 -5.55 -0.98 19.89
C ILE A 376 -4.83 0.24 19.29
N ALA A 377 -4.09 0.99 20.11
CA ALA A 377 -3.47 2.24 19.65
C ALA A 377 -2.51 2.03 18.47
N THR A 378 -1.69 0.97 18.56
CA THR A 378 -0.74 0.65 17.50
C THR A 378 -1.43 0.06 16.27
N SER A 379 -2.43 -0.81 16.45
CA SER A 379 -3.19 -1.40 15.35
C SER A 379 -3.98 -0.32 14.59
N SER A 380 -4.66 0.60 15.30
CA SER A 380 -5.37 1.73 14.69
C SER A 380 -4.44 2.65 13.91
N THR A 381 -3.24 2.94 14.44
CA THR A 381 -2.24 3.75 13.72
C THR A 381 -1.74 3.05 12.48
N TRP A 382 -1.42 1.75 12.58
CA TRP A 382 -0.99 0.97 11.42
C TRP A 382 -2.06 0.92 10.34
N SER A 383 -3.29 0.64 10.72
CA SER A 383 -4.43 0.62 9.81
C SER A 383 -4.59 1.96 9.06
N ALA A 384 -4.53 3.10 9.78
CA ALA A 384 -4.57 4.42 9.17
C ALA A 384 -3.36 4.68 8.25
N TYR A 385 -2.16 4.27 8.65
CA TYR A 385 -0.94 4.49 7.88
C TYR A 385 -0.92 3.65 6.60
N THR A 386 -1.30 2.37 6.68
CA THR A 386 -1.29 1.47 5.53
C THR A 386 -2.32 1.89 4.48
N THR A 387 -3.52 2.30 4.90
CA THR A 387 -4.56 2.77 3.98
C THR A 387 -4.29 4.18 3.43
N ALA A 388 -3.52 5.00 4.16
CA ALA A 388 -2.99 6.28 3.67
C ALA A 388 -1.90 6.12 2.62
N ALA A 389 -0.96 5.21 2.87
CA ALA A 389 0.26 5.05 2.07
C ALA A 389 0.08 4.22 0.81
N SER A 390 -1.08 3.64 0.57
CA SER A 390 -1.22 2.56 -0.42
C SER A 390 -0.15 1.48 -0.22
N ASN A 391 0.05 1.07 1.05
CA ASN A 391 1.10 0.12 1.40
C ASN A 391 0.60 -1.33 1.37
N GLY A 392 -0.51 -1.63 2.04
CA GLY A 392 -1.11 -2.96 2.08
C GLY A 392 -0.65 -3.86 3.22
N SER A 393 0.44 -3.56 3.93
CA SER A 393 0.82 -4.34 5.11
C SER A 393 -0.17 -4.13 6.25
N VAL A 394 -0.43 -5.19 7.00
CA VAL A 394 -1.35 -5.16 8.14
C VAL A 394 -0.69 -5.80 9.36
N ASN A 395 -0.96 -5.27 10.54
CA ASN A 395 -0.60 -5.91 11.82
C ASN A 395 -1.85 -6.36 12.62
N SER A 396 -3.02 -6.28 11.99
CA SER A 396 -4.31 -6.66 12.53
C SER A 396 -5.27 -6.98 11.39
N MET A 397 -6.32 -7.74 11.64
CA MET A 397 -7.33 -8.10 10.66
C MET A 397 -8.30 -6.94 10.46
N HIS A 398 -8.33 -6.36 9.26
CA HIS A 398 -9.15 -5.18 8.99
C HIS A 398 -10.64 -5.46 8.97
N ASP A 399 -11.05 -6.68 8.63
CA ASP A 399 -12.43 -7.15 8.65
C ASP A 399 -13.08 -7.07 10.05
N SER A 400 -12.27 -7.24 11.10
CA SER A 400 -12.69 -7.20 12.49
C SER A 400 -12.71 -5.79 13.11
N TYR A 401 -12.50 -4.75 12.31
CA TYR A 401 -12.65 -3.38 12.81
C TYR A 401 -14.14 -3.02 12.93
N THR A 402 -14.43 -2.07 13.82
CA THR A 402 -15.77 -1.51 13.94
C THR A 402 -16.24 -0.94 12.59
N PRO A 403 -17.56 -0.88 12.31
CA PRO A 403 -18.05 -0.39 11.03
C PRO A 403 -17.51 0.96 10.59
N LEU A 404 -17.37 1.92 11.53
CA LEU A 404 -16.78 3.23 11.23
C LEU A 404 -15.25 3.17 11.09
N GLY A 405 -14.57 2.24 11.75
CA GLY A 405 -13.15 1.95 11.51
C GLY A 405 -12.93 1.44 10.09
N GLY A 406 -13.70 0.44 9.65
CA GLY A 406 -13.69 -0.09 8.29
C GLY A 406 -14.08 0.95 7.24
N PHE A 407 -15.08 1.80 7.53
CA PHE A 407 -15.46 2.94 6.67
C PHE A 407 -14.27 3.84 6.36
N VAL A 408 -13.50 4.23 7.38
CA VAL A 408 -12.34 5.12 7.18
C VAL A 408 -11.24 4.45 6.38
N GLN A 409 -10.97 3.15 6.63
CA GLN A 409 -10.02 2.37 5.84
C GLN A 409 -10.37 2.40 4.35
N MET A 410 -11.62 2.07 4.01
CA MET A 410 -12.12 2.09 2.63
C MET A 410 -12.10 3.50 2.02
N LEU A 411 -12.61 4.50 2.74
CA LEU A 411 -12.63 5.88 2.26
C LEU A 411 -11.21 6.39 1.95
N GLN A 412 -10.26 6.12 2.83
CA GLN A 412 -8.89 6.61 2.68
C GLN A 412 -8.21 6.05 1.44
N MET A 413 -8.36 4.75 1.16
CA MET A 413 -7.89 4.13 -0.07
C MET A 413 -8.67 4.63 -1.31
N ALA A 414 -9.98 4.75 -1.20
CA ALA A 414 -10.87 5.20 -2.26
C ALA A 414 -10.59 6.64 -2.74
N LEU A 415 -10.03 7.51 -1.87
CA LEU A 415 -9.56 8.85 -2.27
C LEU A 415 -8.44 8.82 -3.32
N GLY A 416 -7.86 7.67 -3.63
CA GLY A 416 -6.89 7.50 -4.70
C GLY A 416 -5.46 7.90 -4.33
N GLU A 417 -4.94 7.39 -3.23
CA GLU A 417 -3.54 7.59 -2.79
C GLU A 417 -3.15 9.05 -2.50
N VAL A 418 -4.06 9.88 -2.02
CA VAL A 418 -3.78 11.31 -1.82
C VAL A 418 -3.42 11.70 -0.39
N VAL A 419 -3.53 10.76 0.57
CA VAL A 419 -3.10 11.00 1.95
C VAL A 419 -1.70 10.38 2.12
N PHE A 420 -0.68 11.08 1.72
CA PHE A 420 0.69 10.65 1.47
C PHE A 420 0.82 9.66 0.32
N GLY A 421 -0.03 8.65 0.24
CA GLY A 421 -0.11 7.66 -0.83
C GLY A 421 1.16 6.81 -0.95
N GLY A 422 1.29 6.08 -2.04
CA GLY A 422 2.50 5.33 -2.34
C GLY A 422 3.69 6.23 -2.69
N VAL A 423 4.90 5.66 -2.65
CA VAL A 423 6.13 6.41 -2.90
C VAL A 423 6.12 7.09 -4.27
N GLY A 424 6.06 8.41 -4.26
CA GLY A 424 5.93 9.27 -5.44
C GLY A 424 4.49 9.44 -5.92
N CYS A 425 3.68 8.37 -6.00
CA CYS A 425 2.32 8.43 -6.54
C CYS A 425 1.36 9.25 -5.67
N GLY A 426 1.45 9.16 -4.38
CA GLY A 426 0.65 10.01 -3.50
C GLY A 426 0.86 11.49 -3.74
N LEU A 427 2.11 11.90 -3.99
CA LEU A 427 2.40 13.29 -4.30
C LEU A 427 1.80 13.71 -5.65
N TYR A 428 1.98 12.94 -6.72
CA TYR A 428 1.42 13.36 -8.01
C TYR A 428 -0.11 13.27 -8.04
N GLY A 429 -0.73 12.34 -7.30
CA GLY A 429 -2.18 12.30 -7.07
C GLY A 429 -2.66 13.59 -6.40
N MET A 430 -2.05 13.97 -5.28
CA MET A 430 -2.39 15.23 -4.58
C MET A 430 -2.14 16.47 -5.45
N ILE A 431 -1.13 16.47 -6.30
CA ILE A 431 -0.91 17.58 -7.27
C ILE A 431 -2.06 17.65 -8.29
N GLY A 432 -2.62 16.51 -8.71
CA GLY A 432 -3.84 16.48 -9.52
C GLY A 432 -5.00 17.21 -8.83
N PHE A 433 -5.26 16.91 -7.55
CA PHE A 433 -6.25 17.62 -6.74
C PHE A 433 -5.90 19.10 -6.51
N ALA A 434 -4.62 19.43 -6.34
CA ALA A 434 -4.18 20.83 -6.22
C ALA A 434 -4.45 21.63 -7.50
N ILE A 435 -4.19 21.05 -8.68
CA ILE A 435 -4.52 21.64 -9.98
C ILE A 435 -6.04 21.85 -10.10
N LEU A 436 -6.84 20.84 -9.74
CA LEU A 436 -8.29 20.93 -9.73
C LEU A 436 -8.80 22.00 -8.77
N THR A 437 -8.25 22.07 -7.57
CA THR A 437 -8.60 23.10 -6.55
C THR A 437 -8.33 24.50 -7.07
N VAL A 438 -7.14 24.74 -7.65
CA VAL A 438 -6.78 26.05 -8.22
C VAL A 438 -7.69 26.41 -9.39
N PHE A 439 -8.04 25.41 -10.23
CA PHE A 439 -8.92 25.63 -11.36
C PHE A 439 -10.34 26.02 -10.91
N ILE A 440 -10.94 25.28 -9.99
CA ILE A 440 -12.27 25.56 -9.46
C ILE A 440 -12.29 26.94 -8.76
N ALA A 441 -11.35 27.19 -7.85
CA ALA A 441 -11.27 28.46 -7.14
C ALA A 441 -11.00 29.64 -8.08
N GLY A 442 -10.15 29.46 -9.10
CA GLY A 442 -9.87 30.47 -10.12
C GLY A 442 -11.12 30.85 -10.92
N LEU A 443 -11.87 29.83 -11.39
CA LEU A 443 -13.11 30.08 -12.15
C LEU A 443 -14.19 30.78 -11.30
N MET A 444 -14.35 30.40 -10.03
CA MET A 444 -15.33 31.00 -9.12
C MET A 444 -15.06 32.50 -8.88
N VAL A 445 -13.79 32.91 -8.92
CA VAL A 445 -13.40 34.31 -8.68
C VAL A 445 -13.16 35.07 -10.00
N GLY A 446 -13.38 34.44 -11.16
CA GLY A 446 -13.15 35.04 -12.47
C GLY A 446 -11.69 35.30 -12.81
N ARG A 447 -10.78 34.45 -12.31
CA ARG A 447 -9.32 34.59 -12.50
C ARG A 447 -8.76 33.44 -13.33
N THR A 448 -7.65 33.69 -14.03
CA THR A 448 -6.93 32.64 -14.74
C THR A 448 -6.29 31.66 -13.75
N PRO A 449 -6.59 30.35 -13.85
CA PRO A 449 -5.97 29.37 -12.97
C PRO A 449 -4.46 29.24 -13.20
N GLU A 450 -3.69 29.41 -12.14
CA GLU A 450 -2.21 29.34 -12.16
C GLU A 450 -1.71 28.52 -10.98
N PHE A 451 -0.79 27.59 -11.22
CA PHE A 451 -0.14 26.82 -10.18
C PHE A 451 1.38 26.85 -10.36
N LEU A 452 2.11 27.27 -9.33
CA LEU A 452 3.59 27.44 -9.36
C LEU A 452 4.08 28.30 -10.53
N GLY A 453 3.35 29.37 -10.86
CA GLY A 453 3.66 30.26 -11.96
C GLY A 453 3.42 29.65 -13.35
N LYS A 454 2.73 28.54 -13.44
CA LYS A 454 2.32 27.92 -14.71
C LYS A 454 0.83 28.08 -14.90
N LYS A 455 0.42 28.57 -16.07
CA LYS A 455 -1.00 28.66 -16.46
C LYS A 455 -1.57 27.28 -16.67
N ILE A 456 -2.67 26.97 -15.98
CA ILE A 456 -3.42 25.71 -16.15
C ILE A 456 -4.46 25.90 -17.25
N GLU A 457 -4.36 25.12 -18.30
CA GLU A 457 -5.22 25.17 -19.48
C GLU A 457 -6.09 23.90 -19.56
N PRO A 458 -7.08 23.84 -20.46
CA PRO A 458 -7.97 22.67 -20.57
C PRO A 458 -7.24 21.34 -20.81
N GLY A 459 -6.05 21.37 -21.41
CA GLY A 459 -5.21 20.17 -21.61
C GLY A 459 -4.75 19.53 -20.30
N GLU A 460 -4.15 20.33 -19.39
CA GLU A 460 -3.73 19.87 -18.09
C GLU A 460 -4.94 19.49 -17.22
N MET A 461 -6.02 20.25 -17.37
CA MET A 461 -7.23 19.99 -16.60
C MET A 461 -7.85 18.63 -16.92
N ARG A 462 -7.89 18.22 -18.21
CA ARG A 462 -8.35 16.88 -18.58
C ARG A 462 -7.55 15.78 -17.90
N TRP A 463 -6.24 15.90 -17.87
CA TRP A 463 -5.38 14.92 -17.22
C TRP A 463 -5.47 14.96 -15.69
N ALA A 464 -5.67 16.14 -15.10
CA ALA A 464 -5.94 16.25 -13.67
C ALA A 464 -7.24 15.55 -13.27
N VAL A 465 -8.30 15.68 -14.09
CA VAL A 465 -9.55 14.95 -13.88
C VAL A 465 -9.34 13.43 -14.00
N VAL A 466 -8.54 12.98 -14.99
CA VAL A 466 -8.20 11.55 -15.11
C VAL A 466 -7.45 11.06 -13.86
N LEU A 467 -6.49 11.83 -13.31
CA LEU A 467 -5.81 11.47 -12.08
C LEU A 467 -6.79 11.28 -10.91
N CYS A 468 -7.78 12.17 -10.79
CA CYS A 468 -8.74 12.13 -9.68
C CYS A 468 -9.82 11.05 -9.84
N LEU A 469 -10.19 10.68 -11.07
CA LEU A 469 -11.35 9.81 -11.34
C LEU A 469 -11.00 8.40 -11.82
N ALA A 470 -9.75 8.11 -12.19
CA ALA A 470 -9.36 6.78 -12.67
C ALA A 470 -9.57 5.70 -11.60
N THR A 471 -9.11 5.96 -10.37
CA THR A 471 -9.29 5.05 -9.23
C THR A 471 -10.76 4.86 -8.87
N PRO A 472 -11.59 5.92 -8.65
CA PRO A 472 -13.03 5.75 -8.42
C PRO A 472 -13.74 4.95 -9.51
N PHE A 473 -13.40 5.20 -10.78
CA PHE A 473 -13.99 4.46 -11.88
C PHE A 473 -13.66 2.96 -11.81
N ALA A 474 -12.39 2.61 -11.60
CA ALA A 474 -11.96 1.23 -11.50
C ALA A 474 -12.68 0.50 -10.34
N ILE A 475 -12.64 1.06 -9.14
CA ILE A 475 -13.24 0.48 -7.93
C ILE A 475 -14.74 0.23 -8.13
N LEU A 476 -15.49 1.26 -8.51
CA LEU A 476 -16.95 1.15 -8.58
C LEU A 476 -17.42 0.23 -9.70
N VAL A 477 -16.77 0.28 -10.85
CA VAL A 477 -17.13 -0.58 -12.00
C VAL A 477 -16.79 -2.05 -11.70
N CYS A 478 -15.58 -2.32 -11.17
CA CYS A 478 -15.18 -3.70 -10.87
C CYS A 478 -16.01 -4.28 -9.71
N SER A 479 -16.26 -3.52 -8.64
CA SER A 479 -17.14 -3.96 -7.54
C SER A 479 -18.55 -4.26 -8.03
N ALA A 480 -19.13 -3.40 -8.87
CA ALA A 480 -20.46 -3.60 -9.44
C ALA A 480 -20.53 -4.85 -10.32
N ILE A 481 -19.53 -5.07 -11.18
CA ILE A 481 -19.45 -6.30 -12.00
C ILE A 481 -19.35 -7.53 -11.13
N ALA A 482 -18.50 -7.51 -10.09
CA ALA A 482 -18.32 -8.64 -9.17
C ALA A 482 -19.62 -9.01 -8.48
N CYS A 483 -20.38 -8.03 -7.98
CA CYS A 483 -21.68 -8.26 -7.34
C CYS A 483 -22.74 -8.87 -8.29
N MET A 484 -22.54 -8.80 -9.60
CA MET A 484 -23.43 -9.41 -10.59
C MET A 484 -23.06 -10.85 -10.95
N VAL A 485 -21.88 -11.32 -10.54
CA VAL A 485 -21.39 -12.68 -10.84
C VAL A 485 -22.06 -13.69 -9.90
N PRO A 486 -22.76 -14.72 -10.42
CA PRO A 486 -23.33 -15.77 -9.59
C PRO A 486 -22.23 -16.51 -8.79
N GLY A 487 -22.54 -16.86 -7.54
CA GLY A 487 -21.63 -17.59 -6.66
C GLY A 487 -20.61 -16.70 -5.92
N LEU A 488 -20.66 -15.37 -6.08
CA LEU A 488 -19.82 -14.46 -5.28
C LEU A 488 -20.12 -14.59 -3.78
N ALA A 489 -21.40 -14.73 -3.42
CA ALA A 489 -21.81 -14.84 -2.02
C ALA A 489 -21.19 -16.06 -1.30
N ASP A 490 -20.89 -17.14 -2.04
CA ASP A 490 -20.22 -18.33 -1.51
C ASP A 490 -18.73 -18.09 -1.21
N GLN A 491 -18.20 -16.97 -1.63
CA GLN A 491 -16.79 -16.56 -1.42
C GLN A 491 -16.64 -15.57 -0.25
N LEU A 492 -17.71 -15.23 0.42
CA LEU A 492 -17.73 -14.25 1.52
C LEU A 492 -17.88 -14.95 2.85
N ASN A 493 -17.17 -14.48 3.87
CA ASN A 493 -17.34 -14.98 5.23
C ASN A 493 -18.65 -14.46 5.87
N ASN A 494 -19.07 -13.28 5.48
CA ASN A 494 -20.22 -12.60 6.07
C ASN A 494 -21.29 -12.27 5.02
N GLY A 495 -22.53 -12.14 5.48
CA GLY A 495 -23.65 -11.73 4.65
C GLY A 495 -24.02 -10.26 4.84
N GLY A 496 -25.01 -9.80 4.06
CA GLY A 496 -25.61 -8.47 4.24
C GLY A 496 -24.65 -7.31 3.97
N ALA A 497 -24.72 -6.27 4.80
CA ALA A 497 -23.92 -5.05 4.64
C ALA A 497 -22.42 -5.30 4.83
N HIS A 498 -22.03 -6.18 5.76
CA HIS A 498 -20.64 -6.54 5.99
C HIS A 498 -20.06 -7.33 4.80
N GLY A 499 -20.77 -8.33 4.27
CA GLY A 499 -20.30 -9.04 3.07
C GLY A 499 -20.15 -8.13 1.85
N PHE A 500 -21.02 -7.11 1.68
CA PHE A 500 -20.80 -6.10 0.67
C PHE A 500 -19.53 -5.27 0.95
N SER A 501 -19.24 -4.98 2.22
CA SER A 501 -17.99 -4.29 2.62
C SER A 501 -16.76 -5.14 2.28
N GLU A 502 -16.80 -6.48 2.44
CA GLU A 502 -15.72 -7.39 2.03
C GLU A 502 -15.42 -7.27 0.54
N VAL A 503 -16.46 -7.28 -0.31
CA VAL A 503 -16.32 -7.09 -1.76
C VAL A 503 -15.75 -5.70 -2.06
N LEU A 504 -16.39 -4.65 -1.55
CA LEU A 504 -15.99 -3.27 -1.81
C LEU A 504 -14.54 -3.02 -1.37
N TYR A 505 -14.13 -3.59 -0.23
CA TYR A 505 -12.76 -3.48 0.28
C TYR A 505 -11.75 -4.09 -0.68
N ALA A 506 -11.98 -5.32 -1.17
CA ALA A 506 -11.06 -6.00 -2.07
C ALA A 506 -10.78 -5.17 -3.34
N PHE A 507 -11.85 -4.67 -3.99
CA PHE A 507 -11.71 -3.81 -5.17
C PHE A 507 -11.18 -2.40 -4.82
N THR A 508 -11.53 -1.84 -3.67
CA THR A 508 -10.95 -0.56 -3.22
C THR A 508 -9.46 -0.68 -2.96
N SER A 509 -9.02 -1.78 -2.36
CA SER A 509 -7.60 -2.05 -2.12
C SER A 509 -6.82 -2.22 -3.42
N CYS A 510 -7.34 -3.00 -4.38
CA CYS A 510 -6.70 -3.21 -5.67
C CYS A 510 -6.75 -1.95 -6.54
N GLY A 511 -7.90 -1.27 -6.64
CA GLY A 511 -8.07 -0.02 -7.40
C GLY A 511 -7.35 1.17 -6.78
N GLY A 512 -7.13 1.19 -5.46
CA GLY A 512 -6.25 2.16 -4.76
C GLY A 512 -4.79 1.75 -4.76
N ASN A 513 -4.40 0.67 -5.44
CA ASN A 513 -3.06 0.08 -5.42
C ASN A 513 -2.49 -0.10 -4.00
N ASN A 514 -3.35 -0.44 -3.02
CA ASN A 514 -2.99 -0.60 -1.62
C ASN A 514 -2.45 -2.00 -1.31
N GLY A 515 -3.24 -3.05 -1.58
CA GLY A 515 -2.85 -4.44 -1.38
C GLY A 515 -3.30 -5.07 -0.05
N SER A 516 -3.83 -4.31 0.92
CA SER A 516 -4.39 -4.89 2.14
C SER A 516 -5.64 -5.70 1.84
N ALA A 517 -5.75 -6.89 2.44
CA ALA A 517 -7.00 -7.62 2.45
C ALA A 517 -7.86 -7.18 3.66
N PHE A 518 -9.18 -7.14 3.46
CA PHE A 518 -10.11 -7.10 4.57
C PHE A 518 -10.06 -8.43 5.32
N ALA A 519 -9.92 -9.48 4.56
CA ALA A 519 -9.74 -10.91 4.90
C ALA A 519 -11.04 -11.71 5.03
N GLY A 520 -12.18 -11.15 4.67
CA GLY A 520 -13.48 -11.86 4.64
C GLY A 520 -13.80 -12.52 3.29
N MET A 521 -13.16 -12.11 2.19
CA MET A 521 -13.44 -12.61 0.85
C MET A 521 -12.35 -13.56 0.34
N ASN A 522 -12.75 -14.75 -0.15
CA ASN A 522 -11.85 -15.63 -0.89
C ASN A 522 -11.64 -15.08 -2.32
N CYS A 523 -10.45 -14.56 -2.59
CA CYS A 523 -10.10 -13.98 -3.88
C CYS A 523 -9.29 -14.92 -4.79
N ASN A 524 -8.93 -16.14 -4.31
CA ASN A 524 -8.12 -17.06 -5.10
C ASN A 524 -8.96 -17.93 -6.05
N ILE A 525 -9.74 -17.29 -6.89
CA ILE A 525 -10.47 -17.93 -7.98
C ILE A 525 -10.17 -17.23 -9.31
N PRO A 526 -10.15 -17.96 -10.46
CA PRO A 526 -9.58 -17.48 -11.70
C PRO A 526 -10.16 -16.14 -12.18
N TRP A 527 -11.47 -15.97 -12.17
CA TRP A 527 -12.08 -14.73 -12.67
C TRP A 527 -11.81 -13.52 -11.76
N ILE A 528 -11.76 -13.72 -10.42
CA ILE A 528 -11.42 -12.66 -9.47
C ILE A 528 -9.94 -12.30 -9.64
N ASN A 529 -9.03 -13.27 -9.69
CA ASN A 529 -7.61 -13.03 -9.90
C ASN A 529 -7.35 -12.19 -11.16
N VAL A 530 -8.02 -12.52 -12.27
CA VAL A 530 -7.89 -11.77 -13.53
C VAL A 530 -8.47 -10.36 -13.40
N MET A 531 -9.65 -10.22 -12.82
CA MET A 531 -10.33 -8.94 -12.70
C MET A 531 -9.55 -7.96 -11.80
N LEU A 532 -9.10 -8.41 -10.63
CA LEU A 532 -8.25 -7.61 -9.74
C LEU A 532 -6.92 -7.24 -10.40
N GLY A 533 -6.32 -8.18 -11.15
CA GLY A 533 -5.08 -7.91 -11.90
C GLY A 533 -5.24 -6.80 -12.95
N LEU A 534 -6.32 -6.83 -13.72
CA LEU A 534 -6.64 -5.79 -14.72
C LEU A 534 -6.96 -4.45 -14.07
N GLU A 535 -7.70 -4.47 -12.96
CA GLU A 535 -8.01 -3.27 -12.17
C GLU A 535 -6.74 -2.58 -11.66
N MET A 536 -5.82 -3.34 -11.05
CA MET A 536 -4.55 -2.81 -10.55
C MET A 536 -3.72 -2.17 -11.67
N LEU A 537 -3.64 -2.82 -12.83
CA LEU A 537 -2.93 -2.27 -14.00
C LEU A 537 -3.56 -0.95 -14.47
N PHE A 538 -4.87 -0.89 -14.61
CA PHE A 538 -5.57 0.31 -15.01
C PHE A 538 -5.38 1.45 -14.00
N ALA A 539 -5.64 1.17 -12.73
CA ALA A 539 -5.57 2.15 -11.65
C ALA A 539 -4.14 2.72 -11.46
N ARG A 540 -3.10 1.95 -11.77
CA ARG A 540 -1.70 2.41 -11.67
C ARG A 540 -1.25 3.19 -12.88
N PHE A 541 -1.49 2.68 -14.09
CA PHE A 541 -0.91 3.28 -15.29
C PHE A 541 -1.68 4.51 -15.79
N MET A 542 -2.99 4.61 -15.57
CA MET A 542 -3.74 5.81 -15.95
C MET A 542 -3.26 7.08 -15.22
N PRO A 543 -3.05 7.09 -13.90
CA PRO A 543 -2.42 8.22 -13.21
C PRO A 543 -0.99 8.52 -13.68
N ILE A 544 -0.16 7.52 -13.97
CA ILE A 544 1.20 7.72 -14.51
C ILE A 544 1.14 8.43 -15.87
N ILE A 545 0.26 7.97 -16.76
CA ILE A 545 0.04 8.60 -18.09
C ILE A 545 -0.37 10.07 -17.93
N GLY A 546 -1.35 10.34 -17.07
CA GLY A 546 -1.84 11.68 -16.79
C GLY A 546 -0.75 12.58 -16.20
N THR A 547 0.02 12.07 -15.24
CA THR A 547 1.12 12.79 -14.59
C THR A 547 2.21 13.20 -15.60
N LEU A 548 2.66 12.27 -16.43
CA LEU A 548 3.68 12.55 -17.45
C LEU A 548 3.16 13.46 -18.57
N ALA A 549 1.87 13.37 -18.92
CA ALA A 549 1.23 14.29 -19.85
C ALA A 549 1.18 15.73 -19.31
N ILE A 550 0.80 15.89 -18.04
CA ILE A 550 0.84 17.19 -17.34
C ILE A 550 2.27 17.72 -17.29
N ALA A 551 3.24 16.90 -16.84
CA ALA A 551 4.64 17.29 -16.76
C ALA A 551 5.19 17.77 -18.10
N GLY A 552 4.93 17.02 -19.19
CA GLY A 552 5.38 17.36 -20.53
C GLY A 552 4.72 18.63 -21.10
N SER A 553 3.46 18.90 -20.74
CA SER A 553 2.77 20.13 -21.11
C SER A 553 3.32 21.33 -20.35
N LEU A 554 3.46 21.21 -19.03
CA LEU A 554 3.97 22.29 -18.17
C LEU A 554 5.41 22.68 -18.47
N ALA A 555 6.28 21.72 -18.83
CA ALA A 555 7.67 21.99 -19.19
C ALA A 555 7.80 22.95 -20.39
N LYS A 556 6.90 22.87 -21.35
CA LYS A 556 6.86 23.72 -22.54
C LYS A 556 6.38 25.16 -22.27
N LYS A 557 5.73 25.39 -21.12
CA LYS A 557 5.16 26.70 -20.77
C LYS A 557 6.17 27.63 -20.15
N GLY A 558 5.98 28.93 -20.40
CA GLY A 558 6.68 30.01 -19.67
C GLY A 558 6.18 30.12 -18.23
N LYS A 559 6.88 30.87 -17.41
CA LYS A 559 6.39 31.31 -16.10
C LYS A 559 5.62 32.62 -16.24
N VAL A 560 4.49 32.70 -15.57
CA VAL A 560 3.68 33.90 -15.42
C VAL A 560 4.11 34.60 -14.13
N ALA A 561 4.23 35.93 -14.17
CA ALA A 561 4.53 36.70 -12.98
C ALA A 561 3.30 36.74 -12.05
N GLU A 562 3.53 36.60 -10.76
CA GLU A 562 2.48 36.75 -9.76
C GLU A 562 1.87 38.14 -9.84
N SER A 563 0.55 38.23 -9.84
CA SER A 563 -0.23 39.45 -9.85
C SER A 563 -1.15 39.50 -8.63
N ALA A 564 -1.75 40.65 -8.35
CA ALA A 564 -2.76 40.77 -7.31
C ALA A 564 -3.98 39.85 -7.54
N GLY A 565 -4.10 39.31 -8.76
CA GLY A 565 -5.11 38.33 -9.16
C GLY A 565 -4.72 36.88 -8.96
N THR A 566 -3.47 36.56 -8.65
CA THR A 566 -3.02 35.16 -8.50
C THR A 566 -3.48 34.61 -7.15
N LEU A 567 -4.11 33.42 -7.17
CA LEU A 567 -4.49 32.72 -5.95
C LEU A 567 -3.24 32.20 -5.24
N SER A 568 -3.03 32.62 -3.99
CA SER A 568 -1.92 32.06 -3.20
C SER A 568 -2.17 30.60 -2.85
N THR A 569 -1.24 29.72 -3.27
CA THR A 569 -1.31 28.26 -3.04
C THR A 569 -0.47 27.80 -1.85
N THR A 570 0.07 28.73 -1.05
CA THR A 570 0.97 28.43 0.08
C THR A 570 0.41 28.86 1.44
N ASN A 571 -0.83 29.32 1.51
CA ASN A 571 -1.49 29.81 2.72
C ASN A 571 -2.51 28.79 3.29
N GLY A 572 -3.00 29.04 4.51
CA GLY A 572 -3.97 28.18 5.19
C GLY A 572 -5.30 28.04 4.46
N MET A 573 -5.74 29.08 3.72
CA MET A 573 -6.97 29.01 2.91
C MET A 573 -6.82 27.97 1.79
N PHE A 574 -5.68 27.93 1.12
CA PHE A 574 -5.43 26.91 0.09
C PHE A 574 -5.40 25.50 0.68
N VAL A 575 -4.74 25.33 1.84
CA VAL A 575 -4.73 24.04 2.54
C VAL A 575 -6.15 23.59 2.87
N PHE A 576 -6.97 24.47 3.41
CA PHE A 576 -8.38 24.20 3.69
C PHE A 576 -9.17 23.81 2.43
N LEU A 577 -9.05 24.60 1.36
CA LEU A 577 -9.72 24.32 0.09
C LEU A 577 -9.28 22.98 -0.51
N LEU A 578 -8.00 22.66 -0.44
CA LEU A 578 -7.45 21.40 -0.96
C LEU A 578 -8.03 20.20 -0.19
N VAL A 579 -8.01 20.24 1.14
CA VAL A 579 -8.63 19.21 2.00
C VAL A 579 -10.12 19.08 1.68
N PHE A 580 -10.83 20.21 1.58
CA PHE A 580 -12.26 20.23 1.27
C PHE A 580 -12.58 19.60 -0.08
N ILE A 581 -11.82 19.94 -1.15
CA ILE A 581 -12.03 19.39 -2.50
C ILE A 581 -11.72 17.88 -2.54
N VAL A 582 -10.68 17.43 -1.85
CA VAL A 582 -10.36 15.99 -1.74
C VAL A 582 -11.55 15.25 -1.11
N LEU A 583 -12.04 15.72 0.05
CA LEU A 583 -13.17 15.09 0.73
C LEU A 583 -14.47 15.19 -0.07
N LEU A 584 -14.73 16.33 -0.72
CA LEU A 584 -15.92 16.53 -1.55
C LEU A 584 -15.96 15.55 -2.73
N ILE A 585 -14.86 15.39 -3.45
CA ILE A 585 -14.78 14.45 -4.59
C ILE A 585 -14.89 13.01 -4.11
N GLY A 586 -14.24 12.68 -3.00
CA GLY A 586 -14.38 11.36 -2.36
C GLY A 586 -15.83 11.07 -1.97
N ALA A 587 -16.50 12.01 -1.31
CA ALA A 587 -17.90 11.86 -0.93
C ALA A 587 -18.81 11.70 -2.15
N LEU A 588 -18.67 12.55 -3.17
CA LEU A 588 -19.48 12.47 -4.39
C LEU A 588 -19.27 11.15 -5.15
N SER A 589 -18.07 10.59 -5.11
CA SER A 589 -17.75 9.34 -5.81
C SER A 589 -18.21 8.11 -5.04
N PHE A 590 -17.97 8.04 -3.73
CA PHE A 590 -18.05 6.79 -2.98
C PHE A 590 -19.17 6.74 -1.93
N PHE A 591 -19.80 7.86 -1.59
CA PHE A 591 -20.84 7.86 -0.54
C PHE A 591 -21.94 6.80 -0.77
N PRO A 592 -22.49 6.63 -1.99
CA PRO A 592 -23.52 5.60 -2.20
C PRO A 592 -23.03 4.18 -1.89
N ALA A 593 -21.82 3.81 -2.31
CA ALA A 593 -21.26 2.49 -2.05
C ALA A 593 -20.94 2.29 -0.55
N LEU A 594 -20.30 3.27 0.08
CA LEU A 594 -20.00 3.23 1.51
C LEU A 594 -21.26 3.25 2.40
N ALA A 595 -22.35 3.86 1.91
CA ALA A 595 -23.64 3.84 2.62
C ALA A 595 -24.28 2.45 2.62
N LEU A 596 -24.09 1.64 1.58
CA LEU A 596 -24.63 0.28 1.49
C LEU A 596 -23.83 -0.75 2.31
N GLY A 597 -22.56 -0.48 2.56
CA GLY A 597 -21.68 -1.32 3.37
C GLY A 597 -21.55 -0.79 4.81
N PRO A 598 -20.41 -0.17 5.14
CA PRO A 598 -20.06 0.14 6.54
C PRO A 598 -21.01 1.12 7.25
N VAL A 599 -21.70 2.02 6.52
CA VAL A 599 -22.67 2.92 7.17
C VAL A 599 -23.96 2.16 7.51
N ALA A 600 -24.45 1.30 6.62
CA ALA A 600 -25.59 0.44 6.92
C ALA A 600 -25.29 -0.50 8.09
N GLU A 601 -24.11 -1.10 8.12
CA GLU A 601 -23.62 -1.94 9.20
C GLU A 601 -23.55 -1.18 10.53
N PHE A 602 -23.05 0.06 10.54
CA PHE A 602 -23.03 0.90 11.73
C PHE A 602 -24.45 1.08 12.30
N PHE A 603 -25.43 1.38 11.47
CA PHE A 603 -26.81 1.53 11.94
C PHE A 603 -27.41 0.20 12.42
N GLN A 604 -27.04 -0.94 11.83
CA GLN A 604 -27.43 -2.25 12.33
C GLN A 604 -26.81 -2.58 13.69
N MET A 605 -25.55 -2.14 13.91
CA MET A 605 -24.85 -2.34 15.17
C MET A 605 -25.49 -1.58 16.35
N ILE A 606 -26.04 -0.40 16.11
CA ILE A 606 -26.62 0.47 17.17
C ILE A 606 -28.15 0.35 17.28
N ALA A 607 -28.83 -0.36 16.38
CA ALA A 607 -30.29 -0.60 16.42
C ALA A 607 -30.64 -1.73 17.41
#